data_5181c80020f7782f5bc95002fd9931b9
#
_entry.id   5181c80020f7782f5bc95002fd9931b9
#
_cell.length_a   1.000
_cell.length_b   1.000
_cell.length_c   1.000
_cell.angle_alpha   90.00
_cell.angle_beta   90.00
_cell.angle_gamma   90.00
#
_symmetry.space_group_name_H-M   'P 1'
#
loop_
_entity.id
_entity.type
_entity.pdbx_description
1 polymer ?
#
loop_
_entity_poly.entity_id
_entity_poly.type
_entity_poly.pdbx_seq_one_letter_code
_entity_poly.pdbx_strand_id
1 'polypeptide(L)'
;GSCLAVRRSPREIGMPELPEVETTCRGIRPHVEARTLSALIVRNPRLRLPVPEELAQLLAGQVLRRVERRAKYLLLGFDAGSVIVHLGMSGSLLVVEASLPAGKHDHVDLVFGDTALRLRDPRRFGLLVWQPGPAAEHPLLAHLGPEPLGEGFDGAWLFRATRGLRQPIKHVLMDARKVVGVGNIYASESLFRARIHPLEPAGALGRQRCQRLVQTVRETLQDAIAAGGSTLRDFVGGDGQPGYFQQQYFVYGREGEPCRVCGGAIRRFVSAQRSTWFCARCQVLRKPA
;
A
#
# COMPACT_ATOMS: atom_id res chain seq x y z
N GLY A 1 40.73 0.91 -21.36
CA GLY A 1 39.85 0.30 -20.40
C GLY A 1 38.50 0.97 -20.44
N SER A 2 37.49 0.38 -21.17
CA SER A 2 36.12 0.90 -21.24
C SER A 2 35.37 0.53 -19.97
N CYS A 3 35.08 1.53 -19.15
CA CYS A 3 34.22 1.39 -18.01
C CYS A 3 32.77 1.31 -18.51
N LEU A 4 32.20 0.10 -18.59
CA LEU A 4 30.79 -0.14 -18.90
C LEU A 4 29.96 0.41 -17.73
N ALA A 5 29.43 1.62 -17.90
CA ALA A 5 28.43 2.17 -17.02
C ALA A 5 27.18 1.26 -17.07
N VAL A 6 26.98 0.48 -16.02
CA VAL A 6 25.74 -0.27 -15.79
C VAL A 6 24.60 0.76 -15.74
N ARG A 7 23.84 0.88 -16.82
CA ARG A 7 22.60 1.69 -16.82
C ARG A 7 21.67 1.09 -15.76
N ARG A 8 21.60 1.74 -14.62
CA ARG A 8 20.55 1.43 -13.63
C ARG A 8 19.20 1.64 -14.33
N SER A 9 18.43 0.56 -14.49
CA SER A 9 17.05 0.66 -14.97
C SER A 9 16.29 1.66 -14.09
N PRO A 10 15.37 2.47 -14.66
CA PRO A 10 14.53 3.33 -13.84
C PRO A 10 13.85 2.45 -12.78
N ARG A 11 14.11 2.73 -11.50
CA ARG A 11 13.40 2.04 -10.41
C ARG A 11 11.93 2.28 -10.63
N GLU A 12 11.15 1.22 -10.78
CA GLU A 12 9.70 1.33 -10.88
C GLU A 12 9.19 2.11 -9.67
N ILE A 13 8.44 3.17 -9.92
CA ILE A 13 7.80 3.97 -8.86
C ILE A 13 6.74 3.06 -8.25
N GLY A 14 7.00 2.56 -7.05
CA GLY A 14 6.03 1.75 -6.32
C GLY A 14 4.85 2.62 -5.88
N MET A 15 3.64 2.08 -5.97
CA MET A 15 2.45 2.67 -5.34
C MET A 15 2.52 2.42 -3.84
N PRO A 16 2.14 3.38 -2.95
CA PRO A 16 1.97 3.09 -1.54
C PRO A 16 1.10 1.85 -1.33
N GLU A 17 1.65 0.84 -0.63
CA GLU A 17 0.97 -0.39 -0.28
C GLU A 17 0.49 -0.32 1.19
N LEU A 18 0.02 -1.42 1.77
CA LEU A 18 -0.49 -1.42 3.15
C LEU A 18 0.46 -0.81 4.18
N PRO A 19 1.76 -1.14 4.22
CA PRO A 19 2.67 -0.57 5.23
C PRO A 19 2.80 0.94 5.15
N GLU A 20 2.88 1.52 3.95
CA GLU A 20 2.99 2.96 3.75
C GLU A 20 1.71 3.68 4.20
N VAL A 21 0.54 3.12 3.88
CA VAL A 21 -0.74 3.67 4.30
C VAL A 21 -0.95 3.53 5.81
N GLU A 22 -0.55 2.40 6.40
CA GLU A 22 -0.59 2.19 7.86
C GLU A 22 0.32 3.17 8.61
N THR A 23 1.54 3.38 8.10
CA THR A 23 2.49 4.35 8.67
C THR A 23 1.92 5.77 8.60
N THR A 24 1.33 6.15 7.46
CA THR A 24 0.63 7.44 7.33
C THR A 24 -0.51 7.53 8.34
N CYS A 25 -1.35 6.50 8.45
CA CYS A 25 -2.47 6.45 9.39
C CYS A 25 -2.01 6.69 10.84
N ARG A 26 -0.95 6.00 11.26
CA ARG A 26 -0.37 6.15 12.61
C ARG A 26 0.26 7.52 12.82
N GLY A 27 0.94 8.05 11.81
CA GLY A 27 1.59 9.35 11.88
C GLY A 27 0.61 10.52 12.01
N ILE A 28 -0.51 10.49 11.29
CA ILE A 28 -1.48 11.59 11.31
C ILE A 28 -2.44 11.53 12.50
N ARG A 29 -2.78 10.33 12.99
CA ARG A 29 -3.78 10.10 14.04
C ARG A 29 -3.59 10.99 15.28
N PRO A 30 -2.41 11.04 15.93
CA PRO A 30 -2.21 11.82 17.16
C PRO A 30 -2.47 13.32 17.01
N HIS A 31 -2.40 13.83 15.78
CA HIS A 31 -2.50 15.26 15.50
C HIS A 31 -3.92 15.73 15.22
N VAL A 32 -4.83 14.85 14.83
CA VAL A 32 -6.15 15.26 14.32
C VAL A 32 -7.33 14.48 14.90
N GLU A 33 -7.11 13.28 15.45
CA GLU A 33 -8.20 12.49 16.08
C GLU A 33 -8.75 13.23 17.30
N ALA A 34 -10.07 13.21 17.48
CA ALA A 34 -10.84 13.97 18.46
C ALA A 34 -10.80 15.52 18.28
N ARG A 35 -10.25 16.03 17.16
CA ARG A 35 -10.25 17.47 16.86
C ARG A 35 -11.40 17.85 15.92
N THR A 36 -11.87 19.09 16.05
CA THR A 36 -12.90 19.66 15.18
C THR A 36 -12.28 20.14 13.88
N LEU A 37 -12.84 19.72 12.76
CA LEU A 37 -12.48 20.20 11.44
C LEU A 37 -13.03 21.63 11.27
N SER A 38 -12.16 22.62 11.21
CA SER A 38 -12.52 24.03 11.05
C SER A 38 -12.77 24.41 9.59
N ALA A 39 -12.06 23.80 8.64
CA ALA A 39 -12.24 24.04 7.21
C ALA A 39 -11.71 22.88 6.35
N LEU A 40 -12.32 22.69 5.19
CA LEU A 40 -11.76 21.91 4.07
C LEU A 40 -11.41 22.88 2.94
N ILE A 41 -10.14 22.96 2.59
CA ILE A 41 -9.64 23.84 1.52
C ILE A 41 -9.30 22.98 0.31
N VAL A 42 -10.09 23.08 -0.76
CA VAL A 42 -9.87 22.37 -2.02
C VAL A 42 -9.30 23.32 -3.06
N ARG A 43 -8.00 23.19 -3.37
CA ARG A 43 -7.31 24.00 -4.40
C ARG A 43 -7.43 23.40 -5.79
N ASN A 44 -7.44 22.06 -5.87
CA ASN A 44 -7.65 21.34 -7.12
C ASN A 44 -8.58 20.15 -6.88
N PRO A 45 -9.84 20.24 -7.31
CA PRO A 45 -10.80 19.14 -7.13
C PRO A 45 -10.58 17.97 -8.10
N ARG A 46 -9.79 18.16 -9.16
CA ARG A 46 -9.57 17.16 -10.23
C ARG A 46 -8.50 16.14 -9.85
N LEU A 47 -8.80 15.29 -8.87
CA LEU A 47 -8.07 14.08 -8.57
C LEU A 47 -8.54 12.92 -9.46
N ARG A 48 -8.17 11.67 -9.16
CA ARG A 48 -8.66 10.46 -9.88
C ARG A 48 -10.18 10.39 -9.92
N LEU A 49 -10.83 10.75 -8.81
CA LEU A 49 -12.25 11.07 -8.74
C LEU A 49 -12.36 12.51 -8.26
N PRO A 50 -13.32 13.30 -8.78
CA PRO A 50 -13.51 14.67 -8.33
C PRO A 50 -13.79 14.72 -6.82
N VAL A 51 -13.20 15.69 -6.13
CA VAL A 51 -13.59 15.99 -4.74
C VAL A 51 -14.99 16.57 -4.76
N PRO A 52 -15.95 16.05 -3.95
CA PRO A 52 -17.31 16.56 -3.93
C PRO A 52 -17.35 18.05 -3.51
N GLU A 53 -18.10 18.86 -4.25
CA GLU A 53 -18.16 20.32 -4.02
C GLU A 53 -18.77 20.66 -2.65
N GLU A 54 -19.79 19.90 -2.24
CA GLU A 54 -20.51 20.06 -0.98
C GLU A 54 -19.69 19.64 0.26
N LEU A 55 -18.59 18.92 0.06
CA LEU A 55 -17.85 18.29 1.15
C LEU A 55 -17.31 19.30 2.19
N ALA A 56 -16.90 20.47 1.73
CA ALA A 56 -16.42 21.53 2.63
C ALA A 56 -17.50 22.00 3.61
N GLN A 57 -18.72 22.18 3.13
CA GLN A 57 -19.88 22.59 3.97
C GLN A 57 -20.31 21.44 4.90
N LEU A 58 -20.32 20.21 4.38
CA LEU A 58 -20.72 19.04 5.13
C LEU A 58 -19.81 18.78 6.33
N LEU A 59 -18.51 18.95 6.18
CA LEU A 59 -17.52 18.59 7.20
C LEU A 59 -17.20 19.73 8.17
N ALA A 60 -17.49 20.98 7.83
CA ALA A 60 -17.19 22.14 8.69
C ALA A 60 -17.85 21.99 10.07
N GLY A 61 -17.04 22.13 11.13
CA GLY A 61 -17.50 21.99 12.53
C GLY A 61 -17.69 20.56 13.00
N GLN A 62 -17.53 19.54 12.17
CA GLN A 62 -17.58 18.14 12.61
C GLN A 62 -16.29 17.72 13.32
N VAL A 63 -16.42 16.80 14.29
CA VAL A 63 -15.28 16.22 15.00
C VAL A 63 -14.80 14.98 14.25
N LEU A 64 -13.51 14.90 13.96
CA LEU A 64 -12.88 13.69 13.44
C LEU A 64 -12.77 12.66 14.56
N ARG A 65 -13.62 11.64 14.55
CA ARG A 65 -13.75 10.64 15.61
C ARG A 65 -12.68 9.57 15.56
N ARG A 66 -12.31 9.15 14.33
CA ARG A 66 -11.40 8.03 14.11
C ARG A 66 -10.56 8.23 12.87
N VAL A 67 -9.31 7.80 12.94
CA VAL A 67 -8.41 7.66 11.80
C VAL A 67 -8.04 6.20 11.68
N GLU A 68 -8.51 5.54 10.65
CA GLU A 68 -8.36 4.09 10.43
C GLU A 68 -7.79 3.80 9.05
N ARG A 69 -7.33 2.58 8.85
CA ARG A 69 -6.91 2.07 7.53
C ARG A 69 -7.75 0.85 7.15
N ARG A 70 -8.17 0.81 5.90
CA ARG A 70 -8.69 -0.39 5.26
C ARG A 70 -7.96 -0.63 3.95
N ALA A 71 -7.31 -1.78 3.77
CA ALA A 71 -6.49 -2.06 2.58
C ALA A 71 -5.41 -0.97 2.37
N LYS A 72 -5.47 -0.24 1.25
CA LYS A 72 -4.60 0.90 0.92
C LYS A 72 -5.35 2.24 1.02
N TYR A 73 -6.44 2.28 1.77
CA TYR A 73 -7.26 3.48 2.01
C TYR A 73 -7.10 3.96 3.45
N LEU A 74 -7.03 5.28 3.61
CA LEU A 74 -7.21 5.95 4.90
C LEU A 74 -8.69 6.29 5.05
N LEU A 75 -9.23 6.05 6.23
CA LEU A 75 -10.62 6.32 6.60
C LEU A 75 -10.64 7.36 7.71
N LEU A 76 -11.11 8.56 7.40
CA LEU A 76 -11.28 9.64 8.36
C LEU A 76 -12.76 9.66 8.76
N GLY A 77 -13.07 9.09 9.92
CA GLY A 77 -14.44 8.88 10.40
C GLY A 77 -14.99 10.08 11.15
N PHE A 78 -16.11 10.63 10.67
CA PHE A 78 -16.92 11.68 11.29
C PHE A 78 -18.26 11.09 11.76
N ASP A 79 -19.08 11.87 12.48
CA ASP A 79 -20.37 11.36 12.98
C ASP A 79 -21.34 10.98 11.84
N ALA A 80 -21.34 11.73 10.73
CA ALA A 80 -22.25 11.52 9.61
C ALA A 80 -21.73 10.51 8.56
N GLY A 81 -20.46 10.10 8.65
CA GLY A 81 -19.84 9.22 7.66
C GLY A 81 -18.32 9.31 7.67
N SER A 82 -17.69 8.98 6.53
CA SER A 82 -16.25 8.94 6.43
C SER A 82 -15.72 9.60 5.16
N VAL A 83 -14.62 10.32 5.28
CA VAL A 83 -13.77 10.67 4.14
C VAL A 83 -12.83 9.50 3.86
N ILE A 84 -12.88 9.00 2.63
CA ILE A 84 -12.04 7.90 2.16
C ILE A 84 -10.93 8.50 1.29
N VAL A 85 -9.67 8.27 1.69
CA VAL A 85 -8.50 8.78 0.98
C VAL A 85 -7.68 7.63 0.42
N HIS A 86 -7.26 7.71 -0.84
CA HIS A 86 -6.29 6.83 -1.45
C HIS A 86 -5.12 7.64 -1.99
N LEU A 87 -3.89 7.26 -1.65
CA LEU A 87 -2.71 8.05 -2.00
C LEU A 87 -2.28 7.92 -3.48
N GLY A 88 -2.91 7.00 -4.23
CA GLY A 88 -2.55 6.79 -5.64
C GLY A 88 -1.14 6.21 -5.78
N MET A 89 -0.31 6.83 -6.60
CA MET A 89 1.08 6.40 -6.86
C MET A 89 2.12 7.34 -6.26
N SER A 90 1.80 8.61 -6.09
CA SER A 90 2.72 9.67 -5.66
C SER A 90 2.14 10.55 -4.56
N GLY A 91 0.94 10.22 -4.10
CA GLY A 91 0.26 11.00 -3.08
C GLY A 91 0.84 10.76 -1.69
N SER A 92 0.81 11.79 -0.88
CA SER A 92 1.09 11.76 0.55
C SER A 92 0.07 12.62 1.30
N LEU A 93 -0.27 12.19 2.51
CA LEU A 93 -1.13 12.95 3.42
C LEU A 93 -0.26 13.35 4.63
N LEU A 94 0.07 14.61 4.72
CA LEU A 94 1.07 15.16 5.65
C LEU A 94 0.42 16.00 6.73
N VAL A 95 0.95 15.92 7.94
CA VAL A 95 0.67 16.90 9.00
C VAL A 95 1.52 18.13 8.76
N VAL A 96 0.86 19.28 8.65
CA VAL A 96 1.54 20.56 8.45
C VAL A 96 0.90 21.65 9.35
N GLU A 97 1.61 22.74 9.59
CA GLU A 97 0.98 23.95 10.14
C GLU A 97 -0.03 24.49 9.12
N ALA A 98 -1.22 24.86 9.58
CA ALA A 98 -2.30 25.37 8.72
C ALA A 98 -1.89 26.65 7.97
N SER A 99 -1.00 27.45 8.57
CA SER A 99 -0.44 28.68 7.99
C SER A 99 0.63 28.44 6.92
N LEU A 100 1.16 27.22 6.80
CA LEU A 100 2.21 26.91 5.83
C LEU A 100 1.70 27.10 4.39
N PRO A 101 2.32 27.94 3.56
CA PRO A 101 1.91 28.16 2.19
C PRO A 101 1.85 26.85 1.39
N ALA A 102 0.79 26.67 0.60
CA ALA A 102 0.64 25.50 -0.23
C ALA A 102 1.54 25.55 -1.46
N GLY A 103 2.19 24.43 -1.78
CA GLY A 103 2.97 24.25 -3.00
C GLY A 103 2.11 23.83 -4.20
N LYS A 104 2.73 23.73 -5.37
CA LYS A 104 2.10 23.42 -6.66
C LYS A 104 1.24 22.13 -6.66
N HIS A 105 1.61 21.14 -5.85
CA HIS A 105 0.98 19.81 -5.82
C HIS A 105 0.16 19.57 -4.55
N ASP A 106 -0.06 20.60 -3.73
CA ASP A 106 -0.87 20.55 -2.53
C ASP A 106 -2.33 20.85 -2.90
N HIS A 107 -3.13 19.80 -3.02
CA HIS A 107 -4.46 19.91 -3.63
C HIS A 107 -5.59 20.12 -2.63
N VAL A 108 -5.49 19.50 -1.44
CA VAL A 108 -6.54 19.57 -0.41
C VAL A 108 -5.89 19.70 0.97
N ASP A 109 -6.44 20.59 1.81
CA ASP A 109 -6.14 20.65 3.24
C ASP A 109 -7.41 20.40 4.06
N LEU A 110 -7.33 19.48 5.03
CA LEU A 110 -8.30 19.34 6.10
C LEU A 110 -7.73 20.08 7.32
N VAL A 111 -8.33 21.20 7.70
CA VAL A 111 -7.80 22.10 8.72
C VAL A 111 -8.43 21.86 10.08
N PHE A 112 -7.61 21.68 11.11
CA PHE A 112 -7.97 21.44 12.51
C PHE A 112 -7.31 22.50 13.42
N GLY A 113 -7.81 23.74 13.33
CA GLY A 113 -7.21 24.89 14.02
C GLY A 113 -5.87 25.31 13.41
N ASP A 114 -4.78 25.15 14.16
CA ASP A 114 -3.41 25.45 13.76
C ASP A 114 -2.72 24.34 12.92
N THR A 115 -3.33 23.19 12.84
CA THR A 115 -2.81 21.99 12.15
C THR A 115 -3.66 21.66 10.94
N ALA A 116 -3.06 21.20 9.86
CA ALA A 116 -3.77 20.68 8.70
C ALA A 116 -3.23 19.32 8.25
N LEU A 117 -4.13 18.47 7.75
CA LEU A 117 -3.77 17.32 6.91
C LEU A 117 -3.74 17.78 5.46
N ARG A 118 -2.57 17.80 4.86
CA ARG A 118 -2.33 18.26 3.50
C ARG A 118 -2.16 17.08 2.54
N LEU A 119 -3.07 16.96 1.59
CA LEU A 119 -2.95 16.00 0.48
C LEU A 119 -2.10 16.60 -0.63
N ARG A 120 -0.87 16.09 -0.77
CA ARG A 120 0.05 16.39 -1.87
C ARG A 120 0.05 15.23 -2.85
N ASP A 121 -0.17 15.49 -4.14
CA ASP A 121 -0.13 14.44 -5.17
C ASP A 121 0.28 14.97 -6.55
N PRO A 122 1.57 14.91 -6.90
CA PRO A 122 2.07 15.39 -8.18
C PRO A 122 1.37 14.81 -9.40
N ARG A 123 0.95 13.55 -9.34
CA ARG A 123 0.33 12.81 -10.46
C ARG A 123 -1.20 12.83 -10.45
N ARG A 124 -1.83 13.21 -9.35
CA ARG A 124 -3.29 13.24 -9.14
C ARG A 124 -3.99 11.89 -9.37
N PHE A 125 -3.32 10.80 -9.03
CA PHE A 125 -3.87 9.44 -9.07
C PHE A 125 -4.50 9.04 -7.72
N GLY A 126 -4.35 9.86 -6.71
CA GLY A 126 -5.05 9.77 -5.45
C GLY A 126 -6.54 10.12 -5.60
N LEU A 127 -7.28 9.88 -4.55
CA LEU A 127 -8.67 10.32 -4.44
C LEU A 127 -8.99 10.72 -3.00
N LEU A 128 -10.02 11.55 -2.86
CA LEU A 128 -10.65 11.94 -1.62
C LEU A 128 -12.15 12.00 -1.87
N VAL A 129 -12.90 11.07 -1.30
CA VAL A 129 -14.34 10.94 -1.52
C VAL A 129 -15.07 10.80 -0.20
N TRP A 130 -16.38 11.06 -0.21
CA TRP A 130 -17.25 10.97 0.95
C TRP A 130 -18.12 9.72 0.88
N GLN A 131 -18.27 9.05 2.02
CA GLN A 131 -19.24 7.99 2.23
C GLN A 131 -20.12 8.36 3.44
N PRO A 132 -21.40 8.66 3.25
CA PRO A 132 -22.34 8.77 4.36
C PRO A 132 -22.53 7.41 5.03
N GLY A 133 -22.63 7.38 6.37
CA GLY A 133 -22.76 6.14 7.12
C GLY A 133 -21.49 5.28 7.13
N PRO A 134 -21.62 3.93 7.16
CA PRO A 134 -20.48 3.03 7.27
C PRO A 134 -19.55 3.08 6.04
N ALA A 135 -18.26 3.29 6.27
CA ALA A 135 -17.26 3.34 5.18
C ALA A 135 -17.24 2.05 4.33
N ALA A 136 -17.51 0.90 4.94
CA ALA A 136 -17.51 -0.40 4.26
C ALA A 136 -18.56 -0.53 3.14
N GLU A 137 -19.60 0.29 3.16
CA GLU A 137 -20.66 0.30 2.13
C GLU A 137 -20.23 1.01 0.85
N HIS A 138 -19.14 1.79 0.89
CA HIS A 138 -18.65 2.46 -0.32
C HIS A 138 -18.22 1.45 -1.39
N PRO A 139 -18.56 1.63 -2.67
CA PRO A 139 -18.22 0.70 -3.76
C PRO A 139 -16.73 0.36 -3.86
N LEU A 140 -15.84 1.27 -3.48
CA LEU A 140 -14.39 1.04 -3.44
C LEU A 140 -13.97 0.04 -2.33
N LEU A 141 -14.78 -0.15 -1.29
CA LEU A 141 -14.45 -0.96 -0.12
C LEU A 141 -15.30 -2.23 0.00
N ALA A 142 -16.52 -2.22 -0.53
CA ALA A 142 -17.52 -3.29 -0.34
C ALA A 142 -17.07 -4.67 -0.86
N HIS A 143 -16.19 -4.71 -1.87
CA HIS A 143 -15.72 -5.95 -2.50
C HIS A 143 -14.33 -6.41 -2.00
N LEU A 144 -13.75 -5.72 -1.04
CA LEU A 144 -12.41 -6.00 -0.56
C LEU A 144 -12.35 -7.30 0.28
N GLY A 145 -11.35 -8.11 0.01
CA GLY A 145 -11.04 -9.34 0.78
C GLY A 145 -10.55 -9.08 2.20
N PRO A 146 -10.09 -10.11 2.92
CA PRO A 146 -9.61 -10.00 4.29
C PRO A 146 -8.33 -9.16 4.40
N GLU A 147 -8.18 -8.52 5.56
CA GLU A 147 -6.92 -7.87 5.96
C GLU A 147 -5.84 -8.93 6.22
N PRO A 148 -4.63 -8.77 5.67
CA PRO A 148 -3.58 -9.78 5.81
C PRO A 148 -3.06 -9.93 7.24
N LEU A 149 -3.19 -8.88 8.07
CA LEU A 149 -2.81 -8.88 9.48
C LEU A 149 -3.96 -9.25 10.41
N GLY A 150 -5.19 -9.41 9.88
CA GLY A 150 -6.37 -9.82 10.63
C GLY A 150 -6.56 -11.35 10.69
N GLU A 151 -7.49 -11.79 11.51
CA GLU A 151 -7.78 -13.23 11.70
C GLU A 151 -8.38 -13.90 10.46
N GLY A 152 -9.09 -13.13 9.60
CA GLY A 152 -9.75 -13.64 8.40
C GLY A 152 -8.82 -14.11 7.27
N PHE A 153 -7.51 -13.82 7.33
CA PHE A 153 -6.52 -14.27 6.37
C PHE A 153 -5.60 -15.31 7.00
N ASP A 154 -5.96 -16.57 6.91
CA ASP A 154 -5.16 -17.71 7.38
C ASP A 154 -4.81 -18.70 6.26
N GLY A 155 -3.99 -19.70 6.58
CA GLY A 155 -3.57 -20.71 5.62
C GLY A 155 -4.71 -21.57 5.08
N ALA A 156 -5.75 -21.80 5.87
CA ALA A 156 -6.94 -22.56 5.46
C ALA A 156 -7.78 -21.71 4.49
N TRP A 157 -7.92 -20.42 4.77
CA TRP A 157 -8.59 -19.48 3.88
C TRP A 157 -7.85 -19.39 2.53
N LEU A 158 -6.53 -19.17 2.54
CA LEU A 158 -5.74 -19.08 1.31
C LEU A 158 -5.81 -20.38 0.51
N PHE A 159 -5.72 -21.52 1.20
CA PHE A 159 -5.87 -22.82 0.55
C PHE A 159 -7.22 -22.95 -0.16
N ARG A 160 -8.34 -22.64 0.48
CA ARG A 160 -9.67 -22.65 -0.16
C ARG A 160 -9.77 -21.66 -1.31
N ALA A 161 -9.33 -20.43 -1.10
CA ALA A 161 -9.41 -19.34 -2.07
C ALA A 161 -8.59 -19.57 -3.34
N THR A 162 -7.61 -20.50 -3.30
CA THR A 162 -6.73 -20.80 -4.43
C THR A 162 -7.13 -22.06 -5.19
N ARG A 163 -8.05 -22.89 -4.67
CA ARG A 163 -8.42 -24.15 -5.35
C ARG A 163 -8.89 -23.93 -6.78
N GLY A 164 -8.40 -24.77 -7.69
CA GLY A 164 -8.73 -24.69 -9.12
C GLY A 164 -8.11 -23.51 -9.90
N LEU A 165 -7.41 -22.59 -9.23
CA LEU A 165 -6.81 -21.44 -9.88
C LEU A 165 -5.50 -21.83 -10.60
N ARG A 166 -5.46 -21.59 -11.91
CA ARG A 166 -4.25 -21.77 -12.74
C ARG A 166 -3.36 -20.53 -12.78
N GLN A 167 -3.91 -19.38 -12.38
CA GLN A 167 -3.14 -18.12 -12.36
C GLN A 167 -1.98 -18.17 -11.37
N PRO A 168 -0.89 -17.44 -11.63
CA PRO A 168 0.26 -17.33 -10.74
C PRO A 168 -0.12 -16.88 -9.33
N ILE A 169 0.51 -17.48 -8.32
CA ILE A 169 0.25 -17.13 -6.91
C ILE A 169 0.53 -15.67 -6.61
N LYS A 170 1.50 -15.06 -7.28
CA LYS A 170 1.76 -13.62 -7.13
C LYS A 170 0.55 -12.78 -7.51
N HIS A 171 -0.16 -13.13 -8.57
CA HIS A 171 -1.36 -12.39 -8.99
C HIS A 171 -2.50 -12.55 -7.98
N VAL A 172 -2.62 -13.72 -7.35
CA VAL A 172 -3.60 -13.95 -6.28
C VAL A 172 -3.32 -13.07 -5.07
N LEU A 173 -2.06 -12.96 -4.65
CA LEU A 173 -1.67 -12.07 -3.54
C LEU A 173 -1.93 -10.58 -3.84
N MET A 174 -1.92 -10.20 -5.11
CA MET A 174 -2.16 -8.81 -5.54
C MET A 174 -3.62 -8.52 -5.89
N ASP A 175 -4.50 -9.52 -5.88
CA ASP A 175 -5.95 -9.34 -6.06
C ASP A 175 -6.60 -8.93 -4.74
N ALA A 176 -7.00 -7.66 -4.64
CA ALA A 176 -7.61 -7.10 -3.44
C ALA A 176 -8.93 -7.78 -3.01
N ARG A 177 -9.55 -8.58 -3.87
CA ARG A 177 -10.72 -9.43 -3.52
C ARG A 177 -10.30 -10.69 -2.76
N LYS A 178 -9.02 -11.08 -2.86
CA LYS A 178 -8.45 -12.28 -2.21
C LYS A 178 -7.71 -11.93 -0.92
N VAL A 179 -6.87 -10.92 -0.95
CA VAL A 179 -6.22 -10.33 0.23
C VAL A 179 -5.91 -8.88 -0.08
N VAL A 180 -6.16 -8.00 0.88
CA VAL A 180 -5.98 -6.58 0.64
C VAL A 180 -4.58 -6.09 0.99
N GLY A 181 -4.21 -4.93 0.46
CA GLY A 181 -3.04 -4.19 0.88
C GLY A 181 -1.70 -4.69 0.32
N VAL A 182 -1.61 -5.94 -0.14
CA VAL A 182 -0.40 -6.50 -0.74
C VAL A 182 -0.29 -6.04 -2.19
N GLY A 183 0.83 -5.43 -2.54
CA GLY A 183 1.12 -5.02 -3.91
C GLY A 183 2.39 -5.68 -4.44
N ASN A 184 3.04 -5.04 -5.40
CA ASN A 184 4.16 -5.63 -6.14
C ASN A 184 5.41 -5.86 -5.28
N ILE A 185 5.67 -4.94 -4.34
CA ILE A 185 6.81 -5.03 -3.43
C ILE A 185 6.61 -6.22 -2.49
N TYR A 186 5.55 -6.16 -1.69
CA TYR A 186 5.35 -7.10 -0.60
C TYR A 186 4.93 -8.48 -1.08
N ALA A 187 4.29 -8.63 -2.26
CA ALA A 187 4.09 -9.93 -2.88
C ALA A 187 5.42 -10.59 -3.28
N SER A 188 6.36 -9.84 -3.87
CA SER A 188 7.67 -10.38 -4.26
C SER A 188 8.50 -10.80 -3.04
N GLU A 189 8.57 -9.95 -2.02
CA GLU A 189 9.31 -10.19 -0.80
C GLU A 189 8.73 -11.37 0.01
N SER A 190 7.42 -11.43 0.17
CA SER A 190 6.74 -12.53 0.88
C SER A 190 6.93 -13.87 0.18
N LEU A 191 6.84 -13.91 -1.15
CA LEU A 191 7.06 -15.13 -1.94
C LEU A 191 8.52 -15.60 -1.85
N PHE A 192 9.49 -14.67 -1.82
CA PHE A 192 10.88 -15.02 -1.59
C PHE A 192 11.08 -15.67 -0.21
N ARG A 193 10.57 -15.06 0.85
CA ARG A 193 10.63 -15.59 2.22
C ARG A 193 9.95 -16.96 2.33
N ALA A 194 8.83 -17.16 1.63
CA ALA A 194 8.12 -18.43 1.57
C ALA A 194 8.80 -19.50 0.69
N ARG A 195 9.83 -19.15 -0.08
CA ARG A 195 10.48 -20.00 -1.07
C ARG A 195 9.50 -20.53 -2.12
N ILE A 196 8.60 -19.67 -2.59
CA ILE A 196 7.60 -19.98 -3.60
C ILE A 196 7.91 -19.19 -4.87
N HIS A 197 7.96 -19.87 -6.02
CA HIS A 197 8.18 -19.20 -7.29
C HIS A 197 6.97 -18.31 -7.64
N PRO A 198 7.17 -17.06 -8.08
CA PRO A 198 6.05 -16.15 -8.36
C PRO A 198 5.05 -16.63 -9.41
N LEU A 199 5.50 -17.44 -10.38
CA LEU A 199 4.67 -18.02 -11.43
C LEU A 199 4.04 -19.37 -11.04
N GLU A 200 4.27 -19.89 -9.85
CA GLU A 200 3.66 -21.14 -9.46
C GLU A 200 2.13 -21.02 -9.48
N PRO A 201 1.41 -21.96 -10.13
CA PRO A 201 -0.05 -21.94 -10.14
C PRO A 201 -0.61 -21.96 -8.71
N ALA A 202 -1.46 -21.00 -8.39
CA ALA A 202 -1.97 -20.83 -7.02
C ALA A 202 -2.68 -22.08 -6.50
N GLY A 203 -3.41 -22.79 -7.39
CA GLY A 203 -4.11 -24.04 -7.06
C GLY A 203 -3.19 -25.22 -6.76
N ALA A 204 -1.91 -25.16 -7.16
CA ALA A 204 -0.93 -26.21 -6.87
C ALA A 204 -0.33 -26.12 -5.46
N LEU A 205 -0.57 -25.02 -4.72
CA LEU A 205 -0.07 -24.89 -3.35
C LEU A 205 -0.83 -25.81 -2.38
N GLY A 206 -0.10 -26.69 -1.71
CA GLY A 206 -0.65 -27.51 -0.61
C GLY A 206 -0.89 -26.68 0.66
N ARG A 207 -1.64 -27.24 1.62
CA ARG A 207 -2.04 -26.57 2.88
C ARG A 207 -0.84 -25.97 3.65
N GLN A 208 0.23 -26.73 3.81
CA GLN A 208 1.44 -26.28 4.55
C GLN A 208 2.11 -25.08 3.86
N ARG A 209 2.14 -25.07 2.52
CA ARG A 209 2.72 -23.96 1.77
C ARG A 209 1.84 -22.71 1.81
N CYS A 210 0.51 -22.89 1.80
CA CYS A 210 -0.41 -21.79 2.04
C CYS A 210 -0.22 -21.21 3.45
N GLN A 211 -0.10 -22.04 4.48
CA GLN A 211 0.14 -21.60 5.85
C GLN A 211 1.46 -20.81 5.95
N ARG A 212 2.55 -21.35 5.37
CA ARG A 212 3.83 -20.63 5.33
C ARG A 212 3.75 -19.30 4.59
N LEU A 213 3.05 -19.26 3.46
CA LEU A 213 2.90 -18.05 2.68
C LEU A 213 2.13 -16.96 3.46
N VAL A 214 1.05 -17.33 4.12
CA VAL A 214 0.31 -16.40 5.00
C VAL A 214 1.20 -15.85 6.10
N GLN A 215 1.97 -16.71 6.75
CA GLN A 215 2.91 -16.29 7.79
C GLN A 215 3.95 -15.31 7.25
N THR A 216 4.59 -15.62 6.12
CA THR A 216 5.61 -14.73 5.53
C THR A 216 5.02 -13.42 5.02
N VAL A 217 3.77 -13.40 4.53
CA VAL A 217 3.06 -12.15 4.21
C VAL A 217 2.91 -11.28 5.45
N ARG A 218 2.45 -11.85 6.56
CA ARG A 218 2.27 -11.14 7.84
C ARG A 218 3.59 -10.59 8.36
N GLU A 219 4.62 -11.42 8.44
CA GLU A 219 5.96 -11.02 8.89
C GLU A 219 6.53 -9.90 8.03
N THR A 220 6.44 -10.04 6.69
CA THR A 220 6.97 -9.03 5.76
C THR A 220 6.28 -7.68 5.94
N LEU A 221 4.95 -7.67 6.10
CA LEU A 221 4.18 -6.45 6.30
C LEU A 221 4.44 -5.83 7.67
N GLN A 222 4.58 -6.64 8.73
CA GLN A 222 4.89 -6.17 10.07
C GLN A 222 6.29 -5.55 10.14
N ASP A 223 7.29 -6.20 9.56
CA ASP A 223 8.66 -5.67 9.46
C ASP A 223 8.67 -4.33 8.70
N ALA A 224 7.91 -4.26 7.60
CA ALA A 224 7.80 -3.03 6.83
C ALA A 224 7.14 -1.89 7.62
N ILE A 225 6.06 -2.16 8.35
CA ILE A 225 5.40 -1.18 9.20
C ILE A 225 6.36 -0.72 10.31
N ALA A 226 7.08 -1.64 10.96
CA ALA A 226 8.05 -1.32 12.01
C ALA A 226 9.22 -0.45 11.48
N ALA A 227 9.59 -0.61 10.20
CA ALA A 227 10.60 0.20 9.54
C ALA A 227 10.06 1.53 8.97
N GLY A 228 8.81 1.90 9.25
CA GLY A 228 8.18 3.11 8.72
C GLY A 228 7.76 3.03 7.25
N GLY A 229 7.59 1.81 6.72
CA GLY A 229 7.33 1.56 5.30
C GLY A 229 8.57 1.67 4.43
N SER A 230 8.39 1.60 3.11
CA SER A 230 9.45 1.82 2.13
C SER A 230 9.46 3.28 1.69
N THR A 231 10.63 3.91 1.58
CA THR A 231 10.75 5.19 0.88
C THR A 231 10.57 4.91 -0.61
N LEU A 232 9.38 5.12 -1.09
CA LEU A 232 9.10 5.24 -2.50
C LEU A 232 9.53 6.66 -2.90
N ARG A 233 9.94 6.86 -4.15
CA ARG A 233 10.60 8.10 -4.61
C ARG A 233 9.90 9.40 -4.21
N ASP A 234 8.58 9.35 -4.04
CA ASP A 234 7.73 10.50 -3.76
C ASP A 234 6.90 10.32 -2.47
N PHE A 235 7.14 9.25 -1.69
CA PHE A 235 6.40 8.96 -0.47
C PHE A 235 7.21 9.28 0.79
N VAL A 236 6.57 9.98 1.70
CA VAL A 236 7.03 10.19 3.09
C VAL A 236 5.87 9.86 4.03
N GLY A 237 6.17 9.43 5.24
CA GLY A 237 5.17 9.18 6.28
C GLY A 237 4.32 10.41 6.61
N GLY A 238 3.23 10.24 7.35
CA GLY A 238 2.36 11.35 7.76
C GLY A 238 3.07 12.42 8.59
N ASP A 239 4.17 12.07 9.23
CA ASP A 239 5.10 12.95 9.97
C ASP A 239 6.21 13.54 9.09
N GLY A 240 6.20 13.31 7.78
CA GLY A 240 7.23 13.76 6.84
C GLY A 240 8.52 12.92 6.84
N GLN A 241 8.60 11.85 7.62
CA GLN A 241 9.79 11.02 7.71
C GLN A 241 9.83 9.94 6.61
N PRO A 242 11.01 9.65 6.04
CA PRO A 242 11.18 8.56 5.08
C PRO A 242 11.09 7.20 5.80
N GLY A 243 10.57 6.19 5.11
CA GLY A 243 10.65 4.80 5.55
C GLY A 243 12.01 4.18 5.21
N TYR A 244 12.36 3.07 5.84
CA TYR A 244 13.67 2.42 5.68
C TYR A 244 13.58 0.97 5.21
N PHE A 245 12.40 0.41 4.96
CA PHE A 245 12.24 -1.01 4.62
C PHE A 245 12.93 -1.41 3.31
N GLN A 246 13.08 -0.50 2.33
CA GLN A 246 13.80 -0.78 1.09
C GLN A 246 15.25 -1.24 1.29
N GLN A 247 15.87 -0.90 2.40
CA GLN A 247 17.21 -1.38 2.75
C GLN A 247 17.22 -2.88 3.09
N GLN A 248 16.06 -3.46 3.40
CA GLN A 248 15.86 -4.85 3.77
C GLN A 248 15.39 -5.75 2.63
N TYR A 249 15.13 -5.21 1.42
CA TYR A 249 14.64 -6.01 0.31
C TYR A 249 15.57 -7.18 -0.02
N PHE A 250 14.97 -8.35 -0.16
CA PHE A 250 15.67 -9.56 -0.59
C PHE A 250 15.75 -9.65 -2.12
N VAL A 251 14.69 -9.29 -2.81
CA VAL A 251 14.60 -9.45 -4.27
C VAL A 251 14.12 -8.20 -5.00
N TYR A 252 13.18 -7.41 -4.44
CA TYR A 252 12.54 -6.31 -5.15
C TYR A 252 13.56 -5.24 -5.59
N GLY A 253 13.58 -4.94 -6.90
CA GLY A 253 14.48 -3.93 -7.48
C GLY A 253 15.95 -4.32 -7.52
N ARG A 254 16.31 -5.59 -7.21
CA ARG A 254 17.69 -6.07 -7.07
C ARG A 254 18.14 -6.97 -8.21
N GLU A 255 17.63 -6.76 -9.43
CA GLU A 255 18.03 -7.54 -10.61
C GLU A 255 19.54 -7.55 -10.79
N GLY A 256 20.15 -8.73 -10.98
CA GLY A 256 21.57 -8.94 -11.14
C GLY A 256 22.39 -8.95 -9.86
N GLU A 257 21.84 -8.45 -8.75
CA GLU A 257 22.53 -8.48 -7.46
C GLU A 257 22.55 -9.90 -6.86
N PRO A 258 23.53 -10.22 -6.01
CA PRO A 258 23.59 -11.52 -5.35
C PRO A 258 22.42 -11.68 -4.35
N CYS A 259 21.79 -12.85 -4.37
CA CYS A 259 20.79 -13.23 -3.37
C CYS A 259 21.46 -13.26 -1.97
N ARG A 260 20.86 -12.59 -1.00
CA ARG A 260 21.38 -12.54 0.38
C ARG A 260 21.40 -13.88 1.11
N VAL A 261 20.70 -14.91 0.55
CA VAL A 261 20.62 -16.26 1.15
C VAL A 261 21.54 -17.25 0.45
N CYS A 262 21.59 -17.28 -0.88
CA CYS A 262 22.33 -18.33 -1.63
C CYS A 262 23.40 -17.78 -2.57
N GLY A 263 23.62 -16.47 -2.64
CA GLY A 263 24.60 -15.82 -3.51
C GLY A 263 24.26 -15.84 -5.01
N GLY A 264 23.24 -16.56 -5.45
CA GLY A 264 22.82 -16.59 -6.85
C GLY A 264 22.23 -15.25 -7.30
N ALA A 265 22.37 -14.90 -8.57
CA ALA A 265 21.83 -13.63 -9.08
C ALA A 265 20.29 -13.57 -9.00
N ILE A 266 19.77 -12.45 -8.50
CA ILE A 266 18.34 -12.13 -8.55
C ILE A 266 17.95 -11.92 -10.02
N ARG A 267 16.86 -12.55 -10.43
CA ARG A 267 16.30 -12.46 -11.79
C ARG A 267 15.04 -11.61 -11.80
N ARG A 268 14.75 -11.06 -12.97
CA ARG A 268 13.52 -10.31 -13.24
C ARG A 268 12.81 -10.83 -14.49
N PHE A 269 11.50 -10.82 -14.48
CA PHE A 269 10.65 -10.96 -15.67
C PHE A 269 9.43 -10.03 -15.53
N VAL A 270 8.69 -9.84 -16.61
CA VAL A 270 7.45 -9.07 -16.61
C VAL A 270 6.26 -10.03 -16.68
N SER A 271 5.30 -9.86 -15.78
CA SER A 271 4.04 -10.61 -15.76
C SER A 271 2.88 -9.67 -15.45
N ALA A 272 1.82 -9.72 -16.25
CA ALA A 272 0.68 -8.82 -16.16
C ALA A 272 1.10 -7.33 -16.05
N GLN A 273 2.00 -6.89 -16.93
CA GLN A 273 2.57 -5.53 -17.02
C GLN A 273 3.32 -5.07 -15.76
N ARG A 274 3.75 -5.98 -14.90
CA ARG A 274 4.50 -5.67 -13.69
C ARG A 274 5.80 -6.46 -13.64
N SER A 275 6.90 -5.76 -13.32
CA SER A 275 8.17 -6.43 -13.05
C SER A 275 8.06 -7.32 -11.82
N THR A 276 8.65 -8.49 -11.91
CA THR A 276 8.67 -9.50 -10.85
C THR A 276 10.10 -9.93 -10.63
N TRP A 277 10.58 -9.80 -9.40
CA TRP A 277 11.94 -10.19 -9.01
C TRP A 277 11.90 -11.45 -8.17
N PHE A 278 12.85 -12.34 -8.36
CA PHE A 278 12.95 -13.60 -7.64
C PHE A 278 14.36 -14.18 -7.70
N CYS A 279 14.67 -15.09 -6.77
CA CYS A 279 15.88 -15.90 -6.81
C CYS A 279 15.57 -17.29 -7.36
N ALA A 280 16.12 -17.65 -8.54
CA ALA A 280 15.82 -18.92 -9.17
C ALA A 280 16.33 -20.15 -8.38
N ARG A 281 17.33 -19.98 -7.49
CA ARG A 281 17.83 -21.06 -6.61
C ARG A 281 16.96 -21.25 -5.38
N CYS A 282 16.49 -20.14 -4.75
CA CYS A 282 15.65 -20.21 -3.56
C CYS A 282 14.17 -20.48 -3.87
N GLN A 283 13.69 -20.03 -5.03
CA GLN A 283 12.29 -20.10 -5.45
C GLN A 283 12.16 -20.96 -6.72
N VAL A 284 12.31 -22.28 -6.57
CA VAL A 284 12.23 -23.21 -7.70
C VAL A 284 10.78 -23.38 -8.12
N LEU A 285 10.52 -23.22 -9.45
CA LEU A 285 9.22 -23.49 -10.02
C LEU A 285 8.94 -25.01 -10.00
N ARG A 286 7.92 -25.41 -9.25
CA ARG A 286 7.50 -26.82 -9.22
C ARG A 286 6.57 -27.09 -10.39
N LYS A 287 6.81 -28.18 -11.10
CA LYS A 287 5.85 -28.66 -12.10
C LYS A 287 4.56 -29.09 -11.38
N PRO A 288 3.37 -28.79 -11.92
CA PRO A 288 2.14 -29.41 -11.41
C PRO A 288 2.29 -30.91 -11.47
N ALA A 289 1.86 -31.58 -10.40
CA ALA A 289 1.78 -33.04 -10.37
C ALA A 289 0.69 -33.56 -11.33
#